data_6e11085847c21093da8f416fe82f5674
#
_entry.id   6e11085847c21093da8f416fe82f5674
#
_cell.length_a   1.000
_cell.length_b   1.000
_cell.length_c   1.000
_cell.angle_alpha   90.00
_cell.angle_beta   90.00
_cell.angle_gamma   90.00
#
_symmetry.space_group_name_H-M   'P 1'
#
loop_
_entity.id
_entity.type
_entity.pdbx_description
1 polymer ?
#
loop_
_entity_poly.entity_id
_entity_poly.type
_entity_poly.pdbx_seq_one_letter_code
_entity_poly.pdbx_strand_id
1 'polypeptide(L)'
;MENVSFYCINYKDELRKNKMITRFDTFNINLLFVDPVENSDIRLEKTPNKGHLRVWSIMLQHLDSIRHFLLNSSNEYCVVCEDDILISKNMVNDFPEIIKTFNNLELDVLVLGYLVPYKIFDWFTHFPLKHRDDNYSFYEFPSDLWGSQMYMISRKQAKHLLEKYTIEYALSTVDTETFSPDWTLTKNGRRSILYPMVALEEGGSKSGVNSEEQYHYRCYETNFVEDLYI
;
A
#
# COMPACT_ATOMS: atom_id res chain seq x y z
N MET A 1 -2.11 -7.66 17.47
CA MET A 1 -1.07 -7.69 16.43
C MET A 1 0.22 -7.12 16.98
N GLU A 2 0.98 -8.00 17.63
CA GLU A 2 2.28 -7.64 18.18
C GLU A 2 3.29 -7.39 17.04
N ASN A 3 4.23 -6.48 17.27
CA ASN A 3 5.31 -6.12 16.34
C ASN A 3 4.92 -5.45 15.02
N VAL A 4 3.70 -4.96 14.84
CA VAL A 4 3.25 -4.24 13.63
C VAL A 4 2.77 -2.85 13.97
N SER A 5 3.23 -1.85 13.23
CA SER A 5 2.70 -0.48 13.28
C SER A 5 1.91 -0.20 12.00
N PHE A 6 0.73 0.41 12.14
CA PHE A 6 -0.16 0.74 11.04
C PHE A 6 -0.21 2.24 10.81
N TYR A 7 -0.01 2.65 9.58
CA TYR A 7 -0.05 4.03 9.11
C TYR A 7 -1.05 4.20 7.99
N CYS A 8 -1.79 5.30 8.00
CA CYS A 8 -2.70 5.65 6.93
C CYS A 8 -2.31 6.99 6.31
N ILE A 9 -2.29 7.04 4.99
CA ILE A 9 -2.08 8.24 4.20
C ILE A 9 -3.42 8.95 4.05
N ASN A 10 -3.51 10.19 4.51
CA ASN A 10 -4.70 11.03 4.35
C ASN A 10 -4.31 12.46 4.04
N TYR A 11 -4.93 13.05 3.03
CA TYR A 11 -4.71 14.45 2.67
C TYR A 11 -5.88 15.32 3.12
N LYS A 12 -5.95 15.62 4.44
CA LYS A 12 -6.92 16.55 5.07
C LYS A 12 -8.40 16.18 4.85
N ASP A 13 -8.70 14.93 4.52
CA ASP A 13 -10.08 14.45 4.42
C ASP A 13 -10.50 13.83 5.77
N GLU A 14 -11.11 14.66 6.63
CA GLU A 14 -11.53 14.23 7.96
C GLU A 14 -12.62 13.13 7.91
N LEU A 15 -13.45 13.10 6.85
CA LEU A 15 -14.46 12.06 6.70
C LEU A 15 -13.82 10.71 6.43
N ARG A 16 -12.91 10.63 5.47
CA ARG A 16 -12.14 9.41 5.15
C ARG A 16 -11.28 8.99 6.34
N LYS A 17 -10.60 9.94 6.98
CA LYS A 17 -9.79 9.68 8.19
C LYS A 17 -10.60 9.01 9.29
N ASN A 18 -11.78 9.58 9.63
CA ASN A 18 -12.67 9.02 10.65
C ASN A 18 -13.22 7.64 10.27
N LYS A 19 -13.53 7.41 9.01
CA LYS A 19 -13.88 6.10 8.48
C LYS A 19 -12.78 5.06 8.74
N MET A 20 -11.53 5.40 8.39
CA MET A 20 -10.39 4.51 8.59
C MET A 20 -10.14 4.23 10.07
N ILE A 21 -10.20 5.26 10.94
CA ILE A 21 -10.11 5.07 12.40
C ILE A 21 -11.18 4.07 12.86
N THR A 22 -12.43 4.28 12.48
CA THR A 22 -13.55 3.39 12.87
C THR A 22 -13.31 1.95 12.39
N ARG A 23 -12.82 1.74 11.17
CA ARG A 23 -12.49 0.40 10.65
C ARG A 23 -11.41 -0.29 11.47
N PHE A 24 -10.31 0.41 11.75
CA PHE A 24 -9.20 -0.17 12.50
C PHE A 24 -9.52 -0.37 13.98
N ASP A 25 -10.37 0.49 14.57
CA ASP A 25 -10.86 0.33 15.94
C ASP A 25 -11.68 -0.96 16.14
N THR A 26 -12.37 -1.46 15.10
CA THR A 26 -13.08 -2.77 15.18
C THR A 26 -12.12 -3.92 15.45
N PHE A 27 -10.84 -3.74 15.12
CA PHE A 27 -9.76 -4.71 15.31
C PHE A 27 -8.86 -4.41 16.52
N ASN A 28 -9.18 -3.37 17.30
CA ASN A 28 -8.30 -2.84 18.37
C ASN A 28 -6.90 -2.47 17.86
N ILE A 29 -6.82 -1.93 16.66
CA ILE A 29 -5.56 -1.47 16.05
C ILE A 29 -5.50 0.04 16.12
N ASN A 30 -4.43 0.56 16.72
CA ASN A 30 -4.12 1.98 16.70
C ASN A 30 -3.57 2.38 15.32
N LEU A 31 -4.38 3.08 14.54
CA LEU A 31 -4.00 3.59 13.23
C LEU A 31 -3.33 4.95 13.38
N LEU A 32 -2.12 5.08 12.86
CA LEU A 32 -1.31 6.29 12.94
C LEU A 32 -1.41 7.09 11.63
N PHE A 33 -1.36 8.41 11.78
CA PHE A 33 -1.32 9.35 10.66
C PHE A 33 -0.10 10.25 10.81
N VAL A 34 0.52 10.59 9.68
CA VAL A 34 1.51 11.65 9.61
C VAL A 34 0.87 12.90 8.99
N ASP A 35 1.48 14.05 9.20
CA ASP A 35 1.00 15.28 8.59
C ASP A 35 0.98 15.18 7.07
N PRO A 36 -0.05 15.73 6.41
CA PRO A 36 -0.12 15.71 4.95
C PRO A 36 0.99 16.58 4.35
N VAL A 37 1.58 16.09 3.26
CA VAL A 37 2.58 16.86 2.50
C VAL A 37 1.85 17.81 1.56
N GLU A 38 1.85 19.09 1.89
CA GLU A 38 1.19 20.14 1.12
C GLU A 38 2.02 20.57 -0.09
N ASN A 39 1.35 21.17 -1.10
CA ASN A 39 2.03 21.71 -2.29
C ASN A 39 3.06 22.81 -1.95
N SER A 40 2.96 23.43 -0.78
CA SER A 40 3.92 24.39 -0.24
C SER A 40 5.13 23.78 0.47
N ASP A 41 5.20 22.44 0.56
CA ASP A 41 6.34 21.77 1.18
C ASP A 41 7.62 22.07 0.39
N ILE A 42 8.67 22.48 1.09
CA ILE A 42 9.95 22.86 0.49
C ILE A 42 10.59 21.75 -0.34
N ARG A 43 10.28 20.49 0.00
CA ARG A 43 10.78 19.34 -0.76
C ARG A 43 10.19 19.26 -2.16
N LEU A 44 9.02 19.91 -2.39
CA LEU A 44 8.33 19.94 -3.67
C LEU A 44 8.73 21.12 -4.56
N GLU A 45 9.48 22.10 -4.05
CA GLU A 45 9.92 23.28 -4.83
C GLU A 45 10.72 22.89 -6.09
N LYS A 46 11.45 21.78 -6.02
CA LYS A 46 12.29 21.27 -7.13
C LYS A 46 11.53 20.34 -8.09
N THR A 47 10.24 20.11 -7.87
CA THR A 47 9.46 19.22 -8.75
C THR A 47 9.42 19.79 -10.16
N PRO A 48 9.87 19.06 -11.18
CA PRO A 48 10.11 19.62 -12.51
C PRO A 48 8.83 19.98 -13.25
N ASN A 49 7.70 19.38 -12.88
CA ASN A 49 6.40 19.59 -13.51
C ASN A 49 5.30 19.68 -12.45
N LYS A 50 4.43 20.70 -12.58
CA LYS A 50 3.27 20.88 -11.69
C LYS A 50 2.32 19.66 -11.69
N GLY A 51 2.24 18.91 -12.78
CA GLY A 51 1.48 17.66 -12.86
C GLY A 51 2.02 16.55 -11.95
N HIS A 52 3.28 16.61 -11.56
CA HIS A 52 3.90 15.64 -10.66
C HIS A 52 3.73 15.99 -9.17
N LEU A 53 3.30 17.20 -8.82
CA LEU A 53 3.21 17.66 -7.43
C LEU A 53 2.37 16.71 -6.56
N ARG A 54 1.20 16.30 -7.04
CA ARG A 54 0.32 15.38 -6.30
C ARG A 54 1.01 14.02 -6.06
N VAL A 55 1.60 13.45 -7.09
CA VAL A 55 2.26 12.13 -7.02
C VAL A 55 3.44 12.18 -6.05
N TRP A 56 4.26 13.22 -6.14
CA TRP A 56 5.40 13.41 -5.23
C TRP A 56 4.96 13.70 -3.80
N SER A 57 3.89 14.47 -3.61
CA SER A 57 3.28 14.74 -2.31
C SER A 57 2.85 13.44 -1.63
N ILE A 58 2.12 12.56 -2.34
CA ILE A 58 1.72 11.24 -1.86
C ILE A 58 2.95 10.40 -1.53
N MET A 59 3.92 10.30 -2.44
CA MET A 59 5.16 9.55 -2.21
C MET A 59 5.90 10.02 -0.96
N LEU A 60 6.04 11.34 -0.76
CA LEU A 60 6.69 11.90 0.41
C LEU A 60 5.93 11.58 1.71
N GLN A 61 4.60 11.56 1.67
CA GLN A 61 3.80 11.20 2.84
C GLN A 61 3.96 9.71 3.20
N HIS A 62 4.09 8.81 2.23
CA HIS A 62 4.49 7.42 2.47
C HIS A 62 5.88 7.34 3.13
N LEU A 63 6.86 8.06 2.60
CA LEU A 63 8.21 8.11 3.18
C LEU A 63 8.23 8.71 4.59
N ASP A 64 7.41 9.72 4.87
CA ASP A 64 7.26 10.32 6.20
C ASP A 64 6.63 9.33 7.19
N SER A 65 5.66 8.52 6.75
CA SER A 65 5.10 7.41 7.56
C SER A 65 6.16 6.37 7.90
N ILE A 66 6.97 5.97 6.92
CA ILE A 66 8.10 5.03 7.13
C ILE A 66 9.15 5.63 8.06
N ARG A 67 9.46 6.92 7.93
CA ARG A 67 10.38 7.64 8.83
C ARG A 67 9.84 7.71 10.25
N HIS A 68 8.57 8.05 10.41
CA HIS A 68 7.90 8.08 11.71
C HIS A 68 7.95 6.70 12.39
N PHE A 69 7.70 5.63 11.63
CA PHE A 69 7.83 4.25 12.11
C PHE A 69 9.23 3.96 12.65
N LEU A 70 10.28 4.29 11.91
CA LEU A 70 11.65 4.02 12.34
C LEU A 70 12.07 4.81 13.59
N LEU A 71 11.55 6.03 13.76
CA LEU A 71 11.91 6.92 14.86
C LEU A 71 11.09 6.66 16.14
N ASN A 72 9.81 6.26 16.00
CA ASN A 72 8.86 6.27 17.11
C ASN A 72 8.30 4.89 17.48
N SER A 73 8.70 3.84 16.77
CA SER A 73 8.26 2.48 17.05
C SER A 73 9.44 1.53 17.22
N SER A 74 9.31 0.53 18.09
CA SER A 74 10.23 -0.61 18.19
C SER A 74 9.76 -1.84 17.39
N ASN A 75 8.57 -1.76 16.76
CA ASN A 75 7.99 -2.87 15.99
C ASN A 75 8.86 -3.26 14.80
N GLU A 76 8.77 -4.53 14.39
CA GLU A 76 9.56 -5.08 13.28
C GLU A 76 8.93 -4.79 11.92
N TYR A 77 7.61 -4.63 11.87
CA TYR A 77 6.88 -4.44 10.61
C TYR A 77 6.13 -3.11 10.60
N CYS A 78 6.13 -2.48 9.43
CA CYS A 78 5.34 -1.30 9.11
C CYS A 78 4.33 -1.66 8.03
N VAL A 79 3.06 -1.40 8.29
CA VAL A 79 1.99 -1.43 7.29
C VAL A 79 1.61 0.01 6.97
N VAL A 80 1.58 0.35 5.70
CA VAL A 80 1.10 1.66 5.21
C VAL A 80 -0.08 1.40 4.30
N CYS A 81 -1.16 2.17 4.47
CA CYS A 81 -2.35 2.10 3.64
C CYS A 81 -2.87 3.48 3.22
N GLU A 82 -3.68 3.51 2.18
CA GLU A 82 -4.44 4.69 1.75
C GLU A 82 -5.75 4.82 2.54
N ASP A 83 -6.45 5.95 2.44
CA ASP A 83 -7.61 6.29 3.28
C ASP A 83 -8.96 5.92 2.68
N ASP A 84 -8.98 5.17 1.59
CA ASP A 84 -10.16 4.73 0.87
C ASP A 84 -10.22 3.22 0.65
N ILE A 85 -9.70 2.46 1.60
CA ILE A 85 -9.70 0.99 1.55
C ILE A 85 -10.74 0.39 2.50
N LEU A 86 -11.40 -0.67 2.04
CA LEU A 86 -12.08 -1.66 2.86
C LEU A 86 -11.07 -2.69 3.39
N ILE A 87 -11.34 -3.27 4.55
CA ILE A 87 -10.41 -4.19 5.22
C ILE A 87 -11.08 -5.54 5.42
N SER A 88 -10.35 -6.63 5.18
CA SER A 88 -10.81 -7.99 5.46
C SER A 88 -11.17 -8.16 6.94
N LYS A 89 -12.37 -8.68 7.22
CA LYS A 89 -12.84 -8.99 8.58
C LYS A 89 -11.93 -10.00 9.30
N ASN A 90 -11.21 -10.80 8.54
CA ASN A 90 -10.29 -11.82 9.07
C ASN A 90 -8.87 -11.31 9.32
N MET A 91 -8.58 -10.05 8.98
CA MET A 91 -7.22 -9.49 9.00
C MET A 91 -6.45 -9.83 10.29
N VAL A 92 -7.06 -9.61 11.46
CA VAL A 92 -6.38 -9.82 12.76
C VAL A 92 -6.03 -11.28 13.00
N ASN A 93 -6.94 -12.19 12.62
CA ASN A 93 -6.76 -13.62 12.83
C ASN A 93 -5.69 -14.20 11.88
N ASP A 94 -5.61 -13.67 10.67
CA ASP A 94 -4.75 -14.20 9.62
C ASP A 94 -3.33 -13.59 9.64
N PHE A 95 -3.20 -12.39 10.18
CA PHE A 95 -1.93 -11.64 10.14
C PHE A 95 -0.71 -12.36 10.74
N PRO A 96 -0.83 -13.15 11.83
CA PRO A 96 0.29 -13.92 12.36
C PRO A 96 0.85 -14.93 11.33
N GLU A 97 0.00 -15.63 10.59
CA GLU A 97 0.43 -16.57 9.55
C GLU A 97 0.97 -15.86 8.30
N ILE A 98 0.37 -14.71 7.95
CA ILE A 98 0.88 -13.84 6.89
C ILE A 98 2.31 -13.39 7.21
N ILE A 99 2.60 -12.94 8.44
CA ILE A 99 3.95 -12.55 8.87
C ILE A 99 4.92 -13.73 8.84
N LYS A 100 4.50 -14.89 9.30
CA LYS A 100 5.31 -16.10 9.27
C LYS A 100 5.70 -16.47 7.83
N THR A 101 4.75 -16.43 6.91
CA THR A 101 5.00 -16.70 5.48
C THR A 101 5.86 -15.60 4.85
N PHE A 102 5.65 -14.32 5.21
CA PHE A 102 6.52 -13.21 4.80
C PHE A 102 7.98 -13.49 5.15
N ASN A 103 8.24 -13.95 6.38
CA ASN A 103 9.59 -14.30 6.83
C ASN A 103 10.16 -15.53 6.13
N ASN A 104 9.37 -16.59 5.97
CA ASN A 104 9.80 -17.82 5.31
C ASN A 104 10.18 -17.60 3.85
N LEU A 105 9.47 -16.71 3.17
CA LEU A 105 9.77 -16.30 1.80
C LEU A 105 10.85 -15.20 1.74
N GLU A 106 11.35 -14.75 2.90
CA GLU A 106 12.35 -13.70 3.03
C GLU A 106 11.95 -12.43 2.25
N LEU A 107 10.67 -12.04 2.32
CA LEU A 107 10.17 -10.89 1.59
C LEU A 107 10.68 -9.57 2.21
N ASP A 108 10.89 -8.59 1.35
CA ASP A 108 11.14 -7.21 1.73
C ASP A 108 9.84 -6.40 1.72
N VAL A 109 8.91 -6.74 0.80
CA VAL A 109 7.61 -6.09 0.61
C VAL A 109 6.53 -7.14 0.37
N LEU A 110 5.40 -7.01 1.06
CA LEU A 110 4.17 -7.74 0.78
C LEU A 110 3.04 -6.75 0.52
N VAL A 111 2.48 -6.79 -0.69
CA VAL A 111 1.35 -5.95 -1.07
C VAL A 111 0.06 -6.66 -0.68
N LEU A 112 -0.72 -6.01 0.18
CA LEU A 112 -1.94 -6.49 0.81
C LEU A 112 -3.20 -5.97 0.14
N GLY A 113 -3.07 -4.85 -0.59
CA GLY A 113 -4.11 -4.22 -1.41
C GLY A 113 -3.51 -3.63 -2.68
N TYR A 114 -4.11 -3.92 -3.83
CA TYR A 114 -3.64 -3.53 -5.16
C TYR A 114 -4.80 -3.48 -6.15
N LEU A 115 -4.56 -2.88 -7.32
CA LEU A 115 -5.58 -2.71 -8.36
C LEU A 115 -5.46 -3.82 -9.40
N VAL A 116 -6.46 -4.69 -9.48
CA VAL A 116 -6.57 -5.72 -10.49
C VAL A 116 -8.05 -5.91 -10.91
N PRO A 117 -8.38 -5.73 -12.19
CA PRO A 117 -9.78 -5.78 -12.67
C PRO A 117 -10.25 -7.21 -13.02
N TYR A 118 -9.58 -8.23 -12.50
CA TYR A 118 -9.90 -9.65 -12.68
C TYR A 118 -9.48 -10.46 -11.46
N LYS A 119 -10.05 -11.66 -11.29
CA LYS A 119 -9.63 -12.59 -10.24
C LYS A 119 -8.34 -13.30 -10.65
N ILE A 120 -7.43 -13.47 -9.69
CA ILE A 120 -6.19 -14.19 -9.92
C ILE A 120 -6.45 -15.70 -9.84
N PHE A 121 -6.01 -16.43 -10.84
CA PHE A 121 -6.09 -17.88 -10.92
C PHE A 121 -4.71 -18.50 -11.11
N ASP A 122 -4.50 -19.72 -10.64
CA ASP A 122 -3.20 -20.42 -10.65
C ASP A 122 -2.61 -20.61 -12.05
N TRP A 123 -3.45 -20.66 -13.09
CA TRP A 123 -3.01 -20.78 -14.46
C TRP A 123 -2.54 -19.46 -15.09
N PHE A 124 -2.64 -18.33 -14.36
CA PHE A 124 -2.11 -17.06 -14.83
C PHE A 124 -0.59 -17.06 -14.70
N THR A 125 0.11 -17.22 -15.80
CA THR A 125 1.58 -17.17 -15.86
C THR A 125 2.16 -15.80 -15.47
N HIS A 126 1.32 -14.75 -15.52
CA HIS A 126 1.67 -13.39 -15.08
C HIS A 126 1.84 -13.27 -13.55
N PHE A 127 1.23 -14.20 -12.80
CA PHE A 127 1.31 -14.28 -11.35
C PHE A 127 1.87 -15.62 -10.90
N PRO A 128 3.19 -15.86 -10.99
CA PRO A 128 3.78 -17.08 -10.50
C PRO A 128 3.50 -17.28 -9.01
N LEU A 129 2.95 -18.43 -8.65
CA LEU A 129 2.68 -18.80 -7.26
C LEU A 129 3.99 -19.04 -6.53
N LYS A 130 4.20 -18.39 -5.37
CA LYS A 130 5.34 -18.59 -4.48
C LYS A 130 5.00 -19.50 -3.30
N HIS A 131 3.81 -19.31 -2.73
CA HIS A 131 3.34 -20.07 -1.58
C HIS A 131 1.82 -20.05 -1.52
N ARG A 132 1.24 -21.08 -0.91
CA ARG A 132 -0.18 -21.16 -0.58
C ARG A 132 -0.37 -21.79 0.77
N ASP A 133 -1.24 -21.22 1.57
CA ASP A 133 -1.83 -21.83 2.77
C ASP A 133 -3.35 -22.01 2.59
N ASP A 134 -4.06 -22.31 3.68
CA ASP A 134 -5.50 -22.57 3.63
C ASP A 134 -6.32 -21.32 3.28
N ASN A 135 -5.82 -20.12 3.59
CA ASN A 135 -6.55 -18.86 3.46
C ASN A 135 -6.03 -18.01 2.30
N TYR A 136 -4.72 -18.06 2.02
CA TYR A 136 -4.06 -17.12 1.11
C TYR A 136 -3.10 -17.80 0.13
N SER A 137 -2.95 -17.15 -1.01
CA SER A 137 -1.90 -17.43 -1.99
C SER A 137 -0.97 -16.21 -2.10
N PHE A 138 0.33 -16.47 -2.08
CA PHE A 138 1.39 -15.49 -2.27
C PHE A 138 1.91 -15.64 -3.69
N TYR A 139 1.71 -14.60 -4.49
CA TYR A 139 2.18 -14.60 -5.88
C TYR A 139 3.35 -13.64 -6.06
N GLU A 140 4.14 -13.84 -7.11
CA GLU A 140 5.09 -12.83 -7.58
C GLU A 140 4.34 -11.52 -7.83
N PHE A 141 4.91 -10.39 -7.39
CA PHE A 141 4.33 -9.07 -7.69
C PHE A 141 4.89 -8.58 -9.02
N PRO A 142 4.09 -8.54 -10.10
CA PRO A 142 4.54 -8.10 -11.40
C PRO A 142 4.89 -6.61 -11.40
N SER A 143 5.75 -6.19 -12.35
CA SER A 143 6.22 -4.80 -12.41
C SER A 143 5.21 -3.83 -12.99
N ASP A 144 4.19 -4.32 -13.68
CA ASP A 144 3.15 -3.54 -14.36
C ASP A 144 1.83 -3.43 -13.58
N LEU A 145 1.75 -3.95 -12.36
CA LEU A 145 0.59 -3.87 -11.49
C LEU A 145 0.72 -2.71 -10.48
N TRP A 146 -0.35 -1.95 -10.26
CA TRP A 146 -0.42 -0.91 -9.25
C TRP A 146 -0.74 -1.51 -7.88
N GLY A 147 -0.06 -1.06 -6.82
CA GLY A 147 -0.20 -1.69 -5.52
C GLY A 147 0.38 -0.89 -4.36
N SER A 148 -0.20 0.27 -4.05
CA SER A 148 0.13 1.03 -2.84
C SER A 148 -1.04 1.18 -1.88
N GLN A 149 -2.22 0.63 -2.21
CA GLN A 149 -3.43 0.72 -1.41
C GLN A 149 -3.22 0.21 0.03
N MET A 150 -2.50 -0.89 0.17
CA MET A 150 -1.98 -1.36 1.46
C MET A 150 -0.77 -2.26 1.25
N TYR A 151 0.32 -2.03 1.96
CA TYR A 151 1.51 -2.89 1.90
C TYR A 151 2.21 -2.98 3.26
N MET A 152 2.93 -4.09 3.46
CA MET A 152 3.76 -4.37 4.62
C MET A 152 5.23 -4.44 4.23
N ILE A 153 6.10 -3.82 5.04
CA ILE A 153 7.56 -3.87 4.92
C ILE A 153 8.21 -4.21 6.26
N SER A 154 9.39 -4.83 6.22
CA SER A 154 10.22 -5.02 7.41
C SER A 154 10.92 -3.73 7.82
N ARG A 155 11.36 -3.64 9.08
CA ARG A 155 12.19 -2.52 9.57
C ARG A 155 13.49 -2.37 8.78
N LYS A 156 14.09 -3.48 8.34
CA LYS A 156 15.27 -3.48 7.48
C LYS A 156 14.94 -2.81 6.14
N GLN A 157 13.84 -3.19 5.51
CA GLN A 157 13.40 -2.60 4.23
C GLN A 157 13.03 -1.12 4.40
N ALA A 158 12.36 -0.76 5.49
CA ALA A 158 12.03 0.63 5.80
C ALA A 158 13.27 1.55 5.79
N LYS A 159 14.39 1.12 6.40
CA LYS A 159 15.66 1.84 6.37
C LYS A 159 16.19 1.99 4.95
N HIS A 160 16.23 0.87 4.20
CA HIS A 160 16.70 0.87 2.82
C HIS A 160 15.90 1.81 1.92
N LEU A 161 14.57 1.84 2.06
CA LEU A 161 13.71 2.72 1.26
C LEU A 161 13.99 4.20 1.53
N LEU A 162 14.17 4.60 2.79
CA LEU A 162 14.49 6.00 3.14
C LEU A 162 15.90 6.43 2.67
N GLU A 163 16.86 5.51 2.68
CA GLU A 163 18.19 5.79 2.16
C GLU A 163 18.20 5.96 0.64
N LYS A 164 17.38 5.18 -0.05
CA LYS A 164 17.34 5.16 -1.52
C LYS A 164 16.47 6.27 -2.10
N TYR A 165 15.25 6.43 -1.61
CA TYR A 165 14.25 7.31 -2.24
C TYR A 165 14.27 8.71 -1.64
N THR A 166 15.19 9.52 -2.09
CA THR A 166 15.35 10.94 -1.72
C THR A 166 14.86 11.86 -2.83
N ILE A 167 14.82 13.16 -2.57
CA ILE A 167 14.52 14.17 -3.60
C ILE A 167 15.59 14.17 -4.70
N GLU A 168 16.85 13.96 -4.34
CA GLU A 168 17.95 13.85 -5.30
C GLU A 168 17.75 12.65 -6.23
N TYR A 169 17.33 11.51 -5.68
CA TYR A 169 16.95 10.35 -6.48
C TYR A 169 15.79 10.70 -7.44
N ALA A 170 14.72 11.29 -6.94
CA ALA A 170 13.57 11.69 -7.75
C ALA A 170 13.98 12.60 -8.93
N LEU A 171 14.83 13.59 -8.66
CA LEU A 171 15.33 14.50 -9.69
C LEU A 171 16.24 13.82 -10.71
N SER A 172 16.97 12.78 -10.30
CA SER A 172 17.87 12.04 -11.21
C SER A 172 17.14 11.09 -12.15
N THR A 173 15.91 10.72 -11.83
CA THR A 173 15.11 9.71 -12.57
C THR A 173 13.86 10.27 -13.24
N VAL A 174 13.65 11.58 -13.19
CA VAL A 174 12.41 12.25 -13.64
C VAL A 174 11.96 11.91 -15.06
N ASP A 175 12.88 11.57 -15.94
CA ASP A 175 12.59 11.20 -17.33
C ASP A 175 12.48 9.67 -17.55
N THR A 176 12.83 8.87 -16.54
CA THR A 176 12.96 7.41 -16.70
C THR A 176 12.12 6.60 -15.73
N GLU A 177 11.73 7.19 -14.60
CA GLU A 177 11.00 6.51 -13.53
C GLU A 177 10.00 7.46 -12.87
N THR A 178 8.82 6.94 -12.55
CA THR A 178 7.82 7.69 -11.78
C THR A 178 8.14 7.59 -10.29
N PHE A 179 8.38 8.75 -9.65
CA PHE A 179 8.56 8.84 -8.20
C PHE A 179 7.21 8.75 -7.49
N SER A 180 6.72 7.52 -7.34
CA SER A 180 5.43 7.20 -6.71
C SER A 180 5.53 5.92 -5.87
N PRO A 181 4.66 5.73 -4.88
CA PRO A 181 4.66 4.50 -4.05
C PRO A 181 4.52 3.23 -4.88
N ASP A 182 3.61 3.24 -5.86
CA ASP A 182 3.32 2.08 -6.72
C ASP A 182 4.52 1.59 -7.53
N TRP A 183 5.34 2.52 -8.03
CA TRP A 183 6.44 2.20 -8.94
C TRP A 183 7.80 2.12 -8.27
N THR A 184 7.89 2.56 -7.00
CA THR A 184 9.15 2.58 -6.27
C THR A 184 9.10 1.76 -4.98
N LEU A 185 8.29 2.17 -3.97
CA LEU A 185 8.31 1.55 -2.64
C LEU A 185 7.89 0.09 -2.69
N THR A 186 6.77 -0.19 -3.36
CA THR A 186 6.22 -1.55 -3.44
C THR A 186 6.94 -2.45 -4.45
N LYS A 187 7.71 -1.87 -5.37
CA LYS A 187 8.53 -2.61 -6.35
C LYS A 187 9.96 -2.88 -5.90
N ASN A 188 10.36 -2.42 -4.72
CA ASN A 188 11.73 -2.55 -4.25
C ASN A 188 11.95 -3.82 -3.44
N GLY A 189 12.97 -4.60 -3.79
CA GLY A 189 13.34 -5.82 -3.07
C GLY A 189 12.56 -7.07 -3.48
N ARG A 190 12.65 -8.13 -2.65
CA ARG A 190 11.86 -9.36 -2.79
C ARG A 190 10.42 -9.07 -2.41
N ARG A 191 9.53 -9.23 -3.37
CA ARG A 191 8.15 -8.77 -3.25
C ARG A 191 7.14 -9.84 -3.61
N SER A 192 5.97 -9.76 -2.98
CA SER A 192 4.81 -10.60 -3.31
C SER A 192 3.53 -9.79 -3.18
N ILE A 193 2.47 -10.24 -3.86
CA ILE A 193 1.10 -9.86 -3.56
C ILE A 193 0.40 -11.00 -2.83
N LEU A 194 -0.58 -10.64 -2.01
CA LEU A 194 -1.42 -11.58 -1.27
C LEU A 194 -2.80 -11.69 -1.94
N TYR A 195 -3.30 -12.89 -2.17
CA TYR A 195 -4.65 -13.11 -2.71
C TYR A 195 -5.40 -14.20 -1.93
N PRO A 196 -6.68 -13.97 -1.53
CA PRO A 196 -7.43 -12.73 -1.71
C PRO A 196 -6.78 -11.54 -0.99
N MET A 197 -7.10 -10.31 -1.43
CA MET A 197 -6.55 -9.11 -0.84
C MET A 197 -7.03 -8.92 0.60
N VAL A 198 -6.15 -8.42 1.49
CA VAL A 198 -6.52 -7.98 2.85
C VAL A 198 -7.18 -6.61 2.80
N ALA A 199 -6.77 -5.77 1.87
CA ALA A 199 -7.35 -4.45 1.65
C ALA A 199 -7.84 -4.30 0.22
N LEU A 200 -9.00 -3.70 0.05
CA LEU A 200 -9.62 -3.43 -1.23
C LEU A 200 -9.99 -1.95 -1.29
N GLU A 201 -9.55 -1.23 -2.32
CA GLU A 201 -9.97 0.16 -2.55
C GLU A 201 -11.50 0.24 -2.69
N GLU A 202 -12.14 1.25 -2.06
CA GLU A 202 -13.60 1.43 -2.10
C GLU A 202 -14.14 1.62 -3.53
N GLY A 203 -13.27 1.79 -4.50
CA GLY A 203 -13.61 1.92 -5.91
C GLY A 203 -14.57 3.08 -6.17
N GLY A 204 -14.18 4.00 -7.01
CA GLY A 204 -14.99 5.17 -7.33
C GLY A 204 -16.42 4.88 -7.78
N SER A 205 -17.02 5.76 -8.55
CA SER A 205 -18.38 5.61 -9.07
C SER A 205 -18.40 4.73 -10.34
N LYS A 206 -19.41 3.85 -10.46
CA LYS A 206 -19.71 3.11 -11.71
C LYS A 206 -19.90 4.02 -12.91
N SER A 207 -20.36 5.24 -12.65
CA SER A 207 -20.53 6.31 -13.64
C SER A 207 -19.31 7.23 -13.75
N GLY A 208 -18.12 6.75 -13.38
CA GLY A 208 -16.87 7.51 -13.43
C GLY A 208 -16.70 8.26 -14.75
N VAL A 209 -16.30 9.53 -14.63
CA VAL A 209 -16.27 10.48 -15.75
C VAL A 209 -15.09 10.19 -16.67
N ASN A 210 -14.08 9.45 -16.20
CA ASN A 210 -12.87 9.13 -16.94
C ASN A 210 -12.52 7.62 -16.86
N SER A 211 -11.57 7.20 -17.68
CA SER A 211 -11.15 5.80 -17.78
C SER A 211 -10.48 5.28 -16.50
N GLU A 212 -9.82 6.15 -15.72
CA GLU A 212 -9.17 5.81 -14.47
C GLU A 212 -10.20 5.44 -13.40
N GLU A 213 -11.21 6.30 -13.17
CA GLU A 213 -12.31 6.01 -12.24
C GLU A 213 -13.07 4.73 -12.62
N GLN A 214 -13.28 4.48 -13.91
CA GLN A 214 -13.91 3.24 -14.39
C GLN A 214 -13.03 2.02 -14.12
N TYR A 215 -11.70 2.16 -14.21
CA TYR A 215 -10.76 1.10 -13.92
C TYR A 215 -10.79 0.75 -12.41
N HIS A 216 -10.71 1.74 -11.53
CA HIS A 216 -10.82 1.57 -10.08
C HIS A 216 -12.13 0.90 -9.69
N TYR A 217 -13.24 1.35 -10.28
CA TYR A 217 -14.55 0.72 -10.05
C TYR A 217 -14.57 -0.77 -10.47
N ARG A 218 -13.97 -1.12 -11.60
CA ARG A 218 -13.89 -2.53 -12.06
C ARG A 218 -13.04 -3.38 -11.09
N CYS A 219 -11.94 -2.84 -10.59
CA CYS A 219 -11.11 -3.53 -9.59
C CYS A 219 -11.92 -3.84 -8.34
N TYR A 220 -12.70 -2.87 -7.86
CA TYR A 220 -13.62 -3.04 -6.75
C TYR A 220 -14.70 -4.08 -7.05
N GLU A 221 -15.50 -3.88 -8.11
CA GLU A 221 -16.63 -4.75 -8.47
C GLU A 221 -16.21 -6.22 -8.63
N THR A 222 -15.01 -6.45 -9.18
CA THR A 222 -14.49 -7.79 -9.40
C THR A 222 -14.07 -8.50 -8.11
N ASN A 223 -13.49 -7.77 -7.16
CA ASN A 223 -12.85 -8.35 -5.99
C ASN A 223 -13.65 -8.19 -4.69
N PHE A 224 -14.67 -7.33 -4.69
CA PHE A 224 -15.52 -7.13 -3.51
C PHE A 224 -16.36 -8.38 -3.22
N VAL A 225 -16.34 -8.78 -1.95
CA VAL A 225 -17.18 -9.83 -1.37
C VAL A 225 -17.79 -9.28 -0.08
N GLU A 226 -19.11 -9.12 -0.03
CA GLU A 226 -19.83 -8.43 1.05
C GLU A 226 -19.53 -8.99 2.45
N ASP A 227 -19.42 -10.31 2.56
CA ASP A 227 -19.14 -10.97 3.85
C ASP A 227 -17.67 -10.89 4.27
N LEU A 228 -16.76 -10.51 3.38
CA LEU A 228 -15.31 -10.51 3.63
C LEU A 228 -14.81 -9.15 4.12
N TYR A 229 -15.38 -8.04 3.69
CA TYR A 229 -14.84 -6.69 3.93
C TYR A 229 -15.74 -5.82 4.83
N ILE A 230 -15.11 -4.85 5.51
CA ILE A 230 -15.78 -3.77 6.27
C ILE A 230 -15.25 -2.40 5.83
#